data_b7d03202afb15721b6c6c6ebcddb7048
#
_entry.id   b7d03202afb15721b6c6c6ebcddb7048
#
_cell.length_a   1.000
_cell.length_b   1.000
_cell.length_c   1.000
_cell.angle_alpha   90.00
_cell.angle_beta   90.00
_cell.angle_gamma   90.00
#
_symmetry.space_group_name_H-M   'P 1'
#
loop_
_entity.id
_entity.type
_entity.pdbx_description
1 polymer ?
#
loop_
_entity_poly.entity_id
_entity_poly.type
_entity_poly.pdbx_seq_one_letter_code
_entity_poly.pdbx_strand_id
1 'polypeptide(L)'
;MVLPNMVYGKILRPPAYGAKLLRAETTKAENIPDTMLVSDGDFIGVVADSPGKAALALASIDCSWGAGKLIEHEALFDHLVKSSDTGKPKSKSLENKFEDAPLKISQRFEIEYIAHVPLETRAAIANWKNGEVEVWAGTQRPFGLHEDLAKEFELPLDKIRVHVPDTGSGYGGKQSSEVGIEAAKLSKAVGRPVKVCWTREEEFKWAYFRPAGVVEVKASVSNGKIDTWEFHNYNSGAAGIDFPYSGAEEHVAFHRSLSPLRQGSYRALSSTANVFAMESTINDLAVDLNLDPLQFRIAHLDKPRLIDVIQAGGEAFEWGKEKKQPDKGHGMACGTVKGGFVATFVEVEVENKSRKLNVRRVVTAFECGVFTTSTVL
;
A
#
# COMPACT_ATOMS: atom_id res chain seq x y z
N MET A 1 16.25 -3.17 22.16
CA MET A 1 17.44 -2.33 22.38
C MET A 1 17.15 -1.35 23.53
N VAL A 2 18.11 -1.13 24.40
CA VAL A 2 18.03 -0.20 25.55
C VAL A 2 19.38 0.53 25.64
N LEU A 3 19.35 1.83 25.81
CA LEU A 3 20.54 2.67 26.05
C LEU A 3 20.62 3.07 27.53
N PRO A 4 21.81 3.39 28.05
CA PRO A 4 21.95 3.90 29.42
C PRO A 4 21.11 5.16 29.64
N ASN A 5 20.41 5.24 30.76
CA ASN A 5 19.53 6.36 31.15
C ASN A 5 18.40 6.66 30.18
N MET A 6 18.02 5.69 29.33
CA MET A 6 16.93 5.83 28.34
C MET A 6 15.58 5.99 29.03
N VAL A 7 14.76 6.84 28.45
CA VAL A 7 13.35 7.07 28.81
C VAL A 7 12.43 6.77 27.65
N TYR A 8 11.11 6.80 27.90
CA TYR A 8 10.08 6.40 26.93
C TYR A 8 9.18 7.57 26.62
N GLY A 9 8.96 7.81 25.33
CA GLY A 9 8.12 8.88 24.82
C GLY A 9 6.80 8.37 24.29
N LYS A 10 5.75 9.17 24.45
CA LYS A 10 4.43 9.04 23.82
C LYS A 10 4.01 10.38 23.25
N ILE A 11 3.29 10.35 22.12
CA ILE A 11 2.89 11.54 21.37
C ILE A 11 1.38 11.68 21.40
N LEU A 12 0.89 12.89 21.63
CA LEU A 12 -0.52 13.23 21.53
C LEU A 12 -0.93 13.20 20.05
N ARG A 13 -1.89 12.35 19.71
CA ARG A 13 -2.38 12.20 18.34
C ARG A 13 -3.75 12.83 18.15
N PRO A 14 -4.00 13.46 16.98
CA PRO A 14 -5.35 13.88 16.65
C PRO A 14 -6.29 12.67 16.53
N PRO A 15 -7.59 12.83 16.85
CA PRO A 15 -8.58 11.74 16.79
C PRO A 15 -8.90 11.34 15.35
N ALA A 16 -8.71 12.25 14.39
CA ALA A 16 -8.96 12.02 12.97
C ALA A 16 -7.89 12.73 12.13
N TYR A 17 -7.70 12.23 10.92
CA TYR A 17 -6.75 12.82 9.98
C TYR A 17 -7.16 14.25 9.61
N GLY A 18 -6.19 15.18 9.65
CA GLY A 18 -6.43 16.60 9.35
C GLY A 18 -7.11 17.40 10.48
N ALA A 19 -7.43 16.79 11.62
CA ALA A 19 -7.88 17.53 12.79
C ALA A 19 -6.73 18.37 13.37
N LYS A 20 -7.03 19.63 13.71
CA LYS A 20 -6.06 20.56 14.29
C LYS A 20 -6.27 20.67 15.80
N LEU A 21 -5.18 20.72 16.57
CA LEU A 21 -5.25 20.96 17.99
C LEU A 21 -5.76 22.40 18.24
N LEU A 22 -6.86 22.53 18.97
CA LEU A 22 -7.43 23.83 19.34
C LEU A 22 -7.02 24.24 20.75
N ARG A 23 -6.95 23.26 21.67
CA ARG A 23 -6.57 23.48 23.06
C ARG A 23 -5.96 22.18 23.61
N ALA A 24 -4.95 22.32 24.46
CA ALA A 24 -4.44 21.26 25.31
C ALA A 24 -4.24 21.81 26.73
N GLU A 25 -4.83 21.14 27.72
CA GLU A 25 -4.65 21.43 29.14
C GLU A 25 -3.72 20.35 29.71
N THR A 26 -2.50 20.73 30.06
CA THR A 26 -1.40 19.80 30.38
C THR A 26 -1.09 19.67 31.86
N THR A 27 -1.70 20.52 32.70
CA THR A 27 -1.39 20.61 34.15
C THR A 27 -1.48 19.26 34.87
N LYS A 28 -2.45 18.41 34.51
CA LYS A 28 -2.57 17.08 35.12
C LYS A 28 -1.39 16.18 34.76
N ALA A 29 -0.94 16.23 33.50
CA ALA A 29 0.21 15.45 33.03
C ALA A 29 1.52 15.92 33.68
N GLU A 30 1.71 17.22 33.82
CA GLU A 30 2.88 17.84 34.44
C GLU A 30 3.01 17.50 35.93
N ASN A 31 1.90 17.29 36.63
CA ASN A 31 1.87 16.91 38.03
C ASN A 31 2.12 15.42 38.29
N ILE A 32 2.25 14.58 37.27
CA ILE A 32 2.63 13.17 37.45
C ILE A 32 4.12 13.08 37.70
N PRO A 33 4.55 12.51 38.85
CA PRO A 33 5.96 12.41 39.17
C PRO A 33 6.80 11.68 38.11
N ASP A 34 8.04 12.17 37.90
CA ASP A 34 9.02 11.59 36.95
C ASP A 34 8.50 11.56 35.49
N THR A 35 7.63 12.51 35.13
CA THR A 35 7.25 12.77 33.75
C THR A 35 7.73 14.14 33.30
N MET A 36 8.01 14.28 32.02
CA MET A 36 8.36 15.54 31.38
C MET A 36 7.45 15.75 30.18
N LEU A 37 6.78 16.90 30.13
CA LEU A 37 6.00 17.33 28.98
C LEU A 37 6.93 18.06 27.99
N VAL A 38 6.76 17.76 26.72
CA VAL A 38 7.45 18.44 25.61
C VAL A 38 6.40 19.00 24.69
N SER A 39 6.41 20.31 24.45
CA SER A 39 5.50 21.00 23.54
C SER A 39 6.28 21.86 22.56
N ASP A 40 5.98 21.70 21.26
CA ASP A 40 6.57 22.47 20.16
C ASP A 40 5.49 22.66 19.08
N GLY A 41 4.80 23.80 19.12
CA GLY A 41 3.62 24.06 18.30
C GLY A 41 2.52 23.02 18.54
N ASP A 42 2.07 22.34 17.48
CA ASP A 42 1.06 21.27 17.56
C ASP A 42 1.63 19.92 18.03
N PHE A 43 2.97 19.82 18.19
CA PHE A 43 3.61 18.61 18.70
C PHE A 43 3.57 18.63 20.23
N ILE A 44 2.87 17.68 20.82
CA ILE A 44 2.86 17.45 22.27
C ILE A 44 3.27 16.01 22.52
N GLY A 45 4.28 15.84 23.38
CA GLY A 45 4.76 14.54 23.81
C GLY A 45 5.01 14.50 25.30
N VAL A 46 4.92 13.30 25.85
CA VAL A 46 5.25 13.03 27.25
C VAL A 46 6.39 12.02 27.31
N VAL A 47 7.36 12.28 28.16
CA VAL A 47 8.50 11.39 28.43
C VAL A 47 8.47 10.94 29.86
N ALA A 48 8.71 9.64 30.11
CA ALA A 48 8.75 9.05 31.45
C ALA A 48 9.77 7.90 31.53
N ASP A 49 10.03 7.42 32.73
CA ASP A 49 10.94 6.28 32.99
C ASP A 49 10.38 4.93 32.52
N SER A 50 9.08 4.85 32.25
CA SER A 50 8.43 3.65 31.70
C SER A 50 7.37 3.98 30.64
N PRO A 51 7.09 3.04 29.68
CA PRO A 51 6.06 3.25 28.66
C PRO A 51 4.67 3.45 29.27
N GLY A 52 4.36 2.73 30.35
CA GLY A 52 3.06 2.82 31.02
C GLY A 52 2.85 4.18 31.68
N LYS A 53 3.87 4.72 32.35
CA LYS A 53 3.80 6.05 32.96
C LYS A 53 3.67 7.15 31.91
N ALA A 54 4.41 7.06 30.78
CA ALA A 54 4.27 7.99 29.67
C ALA A 54 2.86 7.95 29.06
N ALA A 55 2.27 6.76 28.93
CA ALA A 55 0.90 6.59 28.41
C ALA A 55 -0.14 7.17 29.39
N LEU A 56 0.01 6.93 30.70
CA LEU A 56 -0.88 7.47 31.73
C LEU A 56 -0.86 9.01 31.73
N ALA A 57 0.34 9.59 31.68
CA ALA A 57 0.48 11.04 31.64
C ALA A 57 -0.10 11.64 30.36
N LEU A 58 0.13 11.01 29.18
CA LEU A 58 -0.46 11.44 27.94
C LEU A 58 -2.00 11.40 28.00
N ALA A 59 -2.57 10.34 28.56
CA ALA A 59 -4.04 10.18 28.69
C ALA A 59 -4.68 11.19 29.67
N SER A 60 -3.89 11.83 30.54
CA SER A 60 -4.37 12.86 31.46
C SER A 60 -4.46 14.26 30.85
N ILE A 61 -3.96 14.45 29.62
CA ILE A 61 -4.05 15.71 28.88
C ILE A 61 -5.50 15.88 28.38
N ASP A 62 -6.15 16.96 28.81
CA ASP A 62 -7.46 17.34 28.29
C ASP A 62 -7.27 18.20 27.04
N CYS A 63 -7.75 17.73 25.90
CA CYS A 63 -7.53 18.40 24.62
C CYS A 63 -8.81 18.48 23.79
N SER A 64 -8.91 19.55 23.01
CA SER A 64 -9.97 19.73 22.01
C SER A 64 -9.37 19.88 20.63
N TRP A 65 -10.06 19.31 19.64
CA TRP A 65 -9.62 19.27 18.27
C TRP A 65 -10.67 19.85 17.34
N GLY A 66 -10.23 20.58 16.32
CA GLY A 66 -11.08 20.98 15.22
C GLY A 66 -11.44 19.78 14.35
N ALA A 67 -12.59 19.89 13.68
CA ALA A 67 -13.03 18.86 12.75
C ALA A 67 -12.04 18.71 11.59
N GLY A 68 -11.63 17.49 11.31
CA GLY A 68 -10.97 17.12 10.05
C GLY A 68 -11.97 17.09 8.90
N LYS A 69 -11.49 17.13 7.66
CA LYS A 69 -12.34 16.84 6.50
C LYS A 69 -12.53 15.34 6.41
N LEU A 70 -13.67 14.88 6.87
CA LEU A 70 -14.08 13.48 6.75
C LEU A 70 -14.87 13.28 5.46
N ILE A 71 -14.67 12.15 4.83
CA ILE A 71 -15.46 11.66 3.70
C ILE A 71 -16.03 10.32 4.16
N GLU A 72 -17.35 10.20 4.07
CA GLU A 72 -18.04 8.95 4.40
C GLU A 72 -17.58 7.85 3.45
N HIS A 73 -17.56 6.61 3.95
CA HIS A 73 -17.07 5.46 3.21
C HIS A 73 -17.80 5.27 1.87
N GLU A 74 -19.12 5.42 1.88
CA GLU A 74 -19.98 5.28 0.71
C GLU A 74 -19.69 6.33 -0.39
N ALA A 75 -19.15 7.48 0.00
CA ALA A 75 -18.80 8.57 -0.92
C ALA A 75 -17.35 8.51 -1.40
N LEU A 76 -16.51 7.60 -0.86
CA LEU A 76 -15.07 7.57 -1.09
C LEU A 76 -14.73 7.44 -2.57
N PHE A 77 -15.26 6.41 -3.23
CA PHE A 77 -14.87 6.09 -4.60
C PHE A 77 -15.30 7.15 -5.60
N ASP A 78 -16.51 7.69 -5.42
CA ASP A 78 -16.99 8.81 -6.23
C ASP A 78 -16.19 10.09 -5.98
N HIS A 79 -15.78 10.33 -4.73
CA HIS A 79 -14.88 11.44 -4.41
C HIS A 79 -13.54 11.30 -5.12
N LEU A 80 -12.93 10.11 -5.14
CA LEU A 80 -11.66 9.87 -5.82
C LEU A 80 -11.75 10.14 -7.32
N VAL A 81 -12.84 9.71 -7.96
CA VAL A 81 -13.06 10.00 -9.39
C VAL A 81 -13.31 11.50 -9.63
N LYS A 82 -14.20 12.13 -8.86
CA LYS A 82 -14.57 13.55 -9.02
C LYS A 82 -13.42 14.53 -8.72
N SER A 83 -12.52 14.15 -7.81
CA SER A 83 -11.36 14.97 -7.42
C SER A 83 -10.11 14.69 -8.23
N SER A 84 -10.19 13.84 -9.23
CA SER A 84 -9.05 13.46 -10.06
C SER A 84 -8.67 14.54 -11.06
N ASP A 85 -7.39 14.51 -11.47
CA ASP A 85 -6.94 15.32 -12.58
C ASP A 85 -7.58 14.85 -13.92
N THR A 86 -7.67 15.75 -14.85
CA THR A 86 -8.13 15.41 -16.21
C THR A 86 -7.03 14.70 -16.97
N GLY A 87 -7.29 13.45 -17.35
CA GLY A 87 -6.39 12.68 -18.19
C GLY A 87 -6.25 13.22 -19.62
N LYS A 88 -5.38 12.61 -20.39
CA LYS A 88 -5.28 12.89 -21.82
C LYS A 88 -6.57 12.45 -22.52
N PRO A 89 -7.07 13.21 -23.50
CA PRO A 89 -8.24 12.81 -24.28
C PRO A 89 -7.92 11.53 -25.07
N LYS A 90 -8.89 10.62 -25.14
CA LYS A 90 -8.81 9.43 -25.99
C LYS A 90 -8.98 9.78 -27.47
N SER A 91 -8.54 8.88 -28.34
CA SER A 91 -8.70 9.08 -29.78
C SER A 91 -10.14 8.84 -30.25
N LYS A 92 -10.59 9.54 -31.27
CA LYS A 92 -11.87 9.25 -31.91
C LYS A 92 -11.91 7.86 -32.56
N SER A 93 -10.76 7.36 -33.02
CA SER A 93 -10.63 6.01 -33.58
C SER A 93 -10.99 4.96 -32.54
N LEU A 94 -10.44 5.08 -31.33
CA LEU A 94 -10.74 4.17 -30.21
C LEU A 94 -12.23 4.18 -29.86
N GLU A 95 -12.85 5.36 -29.79
CA GLU A 95 -14.28 5.50 -29.52
C GLU A 95 -15.13 4.81 -30.59
N ASN A 96 -14.85 5.07 -31.88
CA ASN A 96 -15.60 4.46 -32.98
C ASN A 96 -15.44 2.94 -33.00
N LYS A 97 -14.22 2.43 -32.85
CA LYS A 97 -13.98 0.98 -32.79
C LYS A 97 -14.70 0.31 -31.63
N PHE A 98 -14.71 0.95 -30.46
CA PHE A 98 -15.43 0.43 -29.31
C PHE A 98 -16.94 0.40 -29.60
N GLU A 99 -17.53 1.46 -30.16
CA GLU A 99 -18.96 1.51 -30.43
C GLU A 99 -19.42 0.50 -31.53
N ASP A 100 -18.62 0.30 -32.55
CA ASP A 100 -18.89 -0.57 -33.67
C ASP A 100 -18.59 -2.06 -33.38
N ALA A 101 -17.91 -2.39 -32.32
CA ALA A 101 -17.48 -3.75 -32.01
C ALA A 101 -18.68 -4.67 -31.65
N PRO A 102 -18.64 -5.94 -32.08
CA PRO A 102 -19.70 -6.92 -31.80
C PRO A 102 -19.71 -7.37 -30.32
N LEU A 103 -18.59 -7.37 -29.64
CA LEU A 103 -18.46 -7.66 -28.21
C LEU A 103 -17.79 -6.47 -27.49
N LYS A 104 -18.46 -5.99 -26.46
CA LYS A 104 -18.01 -4.87 -25.64
C LYS A 104 -18.17 -5.20 -24.17
N ILE A 105 -17.19 -4.80 -23.37
CA ILE A 105 -17.26 -4.89 -21.91
C ILE A 105 -16.93 -3.52 -21.29
N SER A 106 -17.62 -3.16 -20.23
CA SER A 106 -17.35 -1.98 -19.43
C SER A 106 -17.47 -2.35 -17.96
N GLN A 107 -16.39 -2.17 -17.21
CA GLN A 107 -16.30 -2.59 -15.82
C GLN A 107 -15.72 -1.49 -14.94
N ARG A 108 -16.14 -1.49 -13.68
CA ARG A 108 -15.61 -0.62 -12.62
C ARG A 108 -15.21 -1.48 -11.43
N PHE A 109 -13.99 -1.29 -10.97
CA PHE A 109 -13.40 -1.98 -9.82
C PHE A 109 -13.10 -0.94 -8.73
N GLU A 110 -13.54 -1.21 -7.52
CA GLU A 110 -13.30 -0.38 -6.36
C GLU A 110 -12.27 -1.04 -5.45
N ILE A 111 -11.23 -0.31 -5.11
CA ILE A 111 -10.05 -0.80 -4.41
C ILE A 111 -9.94 -0.06 -3.07
N GLU A 112 -10.09 -0.78 -1.98
CA GLU A 112 -10.06 -0.22 -0.62
C GLU A 112 -8.66 0.19 -0.16
N TYR A 113 -8.60 1.08 0.83
CA TYR A 113 -7.37 1.29 1.60
C TYR A 113 -6.95 0.02 2.33
N ILE A 114 -5.64 -0.22 2.40
CA ILE A 114 -5.10 -1.32 3.20
C ILE A 114 -4.03 -0.80 4.15
N ALA A 115 -4.17 -1.12 5.45
CA ALA A 115 -3.12 -0.93 6.44
C ALA A 115 -2.03 -1.99 6.27
N HIS A 116 -0.77 -1.61 6.48
CA HIS A 116 0.39 -2.52 6.35
C HIS A 116 0.45 -3.58 7.44
N VAL A 117 0.00 -3.25 8.64
CA VAL A 117 -0.02 -4.13 9.82
C VAL A 117 1.34 -4.84 10.04
N PRO A 118 2.47 -4.11 10.11
CA PRO A 118 3.74 -4.75 10.42
C PRO A 118 3.66 -5.40 11.81
N LEU A 119 4.25 -6.58 11.98
CA LEU A 119 4.23 -7.28 13.27
C LEU A 119 4.88 -6.43 14.37
N GLU A 120 6.05 -5.88 14.09
CA GLU A 120 6.65 -4.82 14.89
C GLU A 120 6.04 -3.48 14.46
N THR A 121 5.37 -2.77 15.36
CA THR A 121 4.92 -1.40 15.11
C THR A 121 6.10 -0.45 14.89
N ARG A 122 5.88 0.75 14.34
CA ARG A 122 6.95 1.73 14.19
C ARG A 122 7.59 2.03 15.54
N ALA A 123 8.93 1.99 15.58
CA ALA A 123 9.70 2.27 16.77
C ALA A 123 11.02 2.95 16.41
N ALA A 124 11.43 3.88 17.26
CA ALA A 124 12.75 4.51 17.17
C ALA A 124 13.30 4.83 18.56
N ILE A 125 14.63 4.86 18.65
CA ILE A 125 15.36 5.44 19.76
C ILE A 125 16.17 6.60 19.19
N ALA A 126 16.14 7.75 19.83
CA ALA A 126 17.03 8.86 19.51
C ALA A 126 17.86 9.24 20.72
N ASN A 127 19.12 9.62 20.48
CA ASN A 127 20.03 10.15 21.46
C ASN A 127 20.63 11.46 20.95
N TRP A 128 20.14 12.56 21.50
CA TRP A 128 20.63 13.90 21.18
C TRP A 128 21.70 14.30 22.16
N LYS A 129 22.92 14.57 21.67
CA LYS A 129 24.06 14.96 22.53
C LYS A 129 25.02 15.89 21.79
N ASN A 130 25.44 16.99 22.43
CA ASN A 130 26.46 17.92 21.91
C ASN A 130 26.17 18.47 20.49
N GLY A 131 24.88 18.71 20.16
CA GLY A 131 24.49 19.20 18.84
C GLY A 131 24.48 18.14 17.74
N GLU A 132 24.60 16.87 18.08
CA GLU A 132 24.53 15.72 17.20
C GLU A 132 23.37 14.82 17.61
N VAL A 133 22.84 14.06 16.65
CA VAL A 133 21.76 13.10 16.90
C VAL A 133 22.06 11.72 16.32
N GLU A 134 21.94 10.70 17.14
CA GLU A 134 21.93 9.31 16.71
C GLU A 134 20.52 8.75 16.80
N VAL A 135 20.03 8.11 15.73
CA VAL A 135 18.70 7.53 15.66
C VAL A 135 18.78 6.05 15.26
N TRP A 136 18.22 5.18 16.07
CA TRP A 136 17.98 3.77 15.75
C TRP A 136 16.51 3.60 15.41
N ALA A 137 16.20 3.27 14.16
CA ALA A 137 14.83 3.13 13.70
C ALA A 137 14.65 1.96 12.75
N GLY A 138 13.57 1.20 12.93
CA GLY A 138 13.11 0.25 11.93
C GLY A 138 12.57 0.98 10.70
N THR A 139 13.41 1.23 9.71
CA THR A 139 13.05 1.99 8.50
C THR A 139 13.45 1.23 7.23
N GLN A 140 12.63 1.38 6.19
CA GLN A 140 12.95 0.91 4.83
C GLN A 140 13.63 1.99 3.98
N ARG A 141 13.85 3.19 4.55
CA ARG A 141 14.45 4.36 3.87
C ARG A 141 15.47 5.07 4.77
N PRO A 142 16.60 4.42 5.11
CA PRO A 142 17.56 4.98 6.05
C PRO A 142 18.16 6.31 5.61
N PHE A 143 18.55 6.44 4.35
CA PHE A 143 19.08 7.68 3.81
C PHE A 143 18.03 8.80 3.80
N GLY A 144 16.78 8.48 3.47
CA GLY A 144 15.71 9.46 3.53
C GLY A 144 15.36 9.89 4.96
N LEU A 145 15.43 8.98 5.96
CA LEU A 145 15.31 9.38 7.37
C LEU A 145 16.44 10.31 7.77
N HIS A 146 17.67 10.05 7.31
CA HIS A 146 18.83 10.89 7.57
C HIS A 146 18.65 12.32 7.00
N GLU A 147 18.16 12.42 5.75
CA GLU A 147 17.87 13.72 5.10
C GLU A 147 16.71 14.45 5.78
N ASP A 148 15.64 13.72 6.15
CA ASP A 148 14.48 14.30 6.82
C ASP A 148 14.83 14.83 8.22
N LEU A 149 15.73 14.14 8.97
CA LEU A 149 16.25 14.62 10.24
C LEU A 149 17.11 15.89 10.06
N ALA A 150 17.97 15.92 9.03
CA ALA A 150 18.77 17.09 8.71
C ALA A 150 17.90 18.33 8.44
N LYS A 151 16.85 18.14 7.68
CA LYS A 151 15.88 19.19 7.34
C LYS A 151 15.08 19.65 8.56
N GLU A 152 14.56 18.72 9.36
CA GLU A 152 13.73 19.02 10.53
C GLU A 152 14.46 19.81 11.59
N PHE A 153 15.75 19.49 11.82
CA PHE A 153 16.53 20.09 12.88
C PHE A 153 17.53 21.14 12.39
N GLU A 154 17.54 21.44 11.10
CA GLU A 154 18.49 22.37 10.44
C GLU A 154 19.94 22.00 10.74
N LEU A 155 20.26 20.70 10.74
CA LEU A 155 21.58 20.18 11.01
C LEU A 155 22.30 19.76 9.72
N PRO A 156 23.62 19.93 9.64
CA PRO A 156 24.40 19.31 8.59
C PRO A 156 24.36 17.77 8.72
N LEU A 157 24.45 17.08 7.59
CA LEU A 157 24.30 15.62 7.53
C LEU A 157 25.34 14.86 8.38
N ASP A 158 26.55 15.37 8.51
CA ASP A 158 27.62 14.77 9.33
C ASP A 158 27.36 14.81 10.85
N LYS A 159 26.36 15.60 11.30
CA LYS A 159 25.88 15.65 12.67
C LYS A 159 24.76 14.66 12.98
N ILE A 160 24.41 13.84 12.03
CA ILE A 160 23.31 12.88 12.16
C ILE A 160 23.80 11.48 11.84
N ARG A 161 23.44 10.51 12.65
CA ARG A 161 23.69 9.10 12.37
C ARG A 161 22.40 8.28 12.48
N VAL A 162 22.09 7.52 11.43
CA VAL A 162 20.96 6.61 11.41
C VAL A 162 21.46 5.17 11.44
N HIS A 163 20.97 4.40 12.38
CA HIS A 163 21.21 2.97 12.53
C HIS A 163 19.91 2.21 12.24
N VAL A 164 20.00 1.17 11.43
CA VAL A 164 18.85 0.30 11.14
C VAL A 164 19.08 -1.03 11.85
N PRO A 165 18.40 -1.28 12.98
CA PRO A 165 18.43 -2.58 13.63
C PRO A 165 17.62 -3.60 12.84
N ASP A 166 17.68 -4.87 13.24
CA ASP A 166 16.77 -5.89 12.73
C ASP A 166 15.33 -5.44 12.90
N THR A 167 14.58 -5.46 11.80
CA THR A 167 13.25 -4.85 11.72
C THR A 167 12.19 -5.92 11.54
N GLY A 168 11.21 -5.95 12.44
CA GLY A 168 10.11 -6.91 12.45
C GLY A 168 9.02 -6.59 11.43
N SER A 169 9.36 -6.64 10.14
CA SER A 169 8.53 -6.36 8.97
C SER A 169 8.24 -4.87 8.70
N GLY A 170 7.73 -4.59 7.48
CA GLY A 170 7.41 -3.22 7.05
C GLY A 170 6.40 -3.18 5.91
N TYR A 171 6.52 -4.07 4.92
CA TYR A 171 5.63 -4.22 3.75
C TYR A 171 5.45 -2.94 2.92
N GLY A 172 6.43 -2.02 2.96
CA GLY A 172 6.33 -0.68 2.38
C GLY A 172 5.87 0.39 3.38
N GLY A 173 5.38 0.01 4.56
CA GLY A 173 4.82 0.93 5.56
C GLY A 173 5.86 1.72 6.37
N LYS A 174 7.09 1.24 6.47
CA LYS A 174 8.15 1.89 7.26
C LYS A 174 9.08 2.76 6.39
N GLN A 175 8.52 3.51 5.43
CA GLN A 175 9.26 4.48 4.62
C GLN A 175 9.12 5.93 5.09
N SER A 176 8.24 6.22 6.06
CA SER A 176 8.13 7.55 6.66
C SER A 176 9.11 7.72 7.81
N SER A 177 9.51 8.97 8.08
CA SER A 177 10.53 9.33 9.08
C SER A 177 9.95 9.72 10.43
N GLU A 178 8.63 9.72 10.59
CA GLU A 178 7.90 10.31 11.69
C GLU A 178 8.39 9.84 13.07
N VAL A 179 8.41 8.52 13.30
CA VAL A 179 8.80 7.96 14.59
C VAL A 179 10.26 8.32 14.97
N GLY A 180 11.15 8.42 13.97
CA GLY A 180 12.54 8.86 14.17
C GLY A 180 12.63 10.33 14.56
N ILE A 181 11.88 11.19 13.87
CA ILE A 181 11.77 12.62 14.17
C ILE A 181 11.13 12.84 15.55
N GLU A 182 10.07 12.15 15.87
CA GLU A 182 9.39 12.20 17.17
C GLU A 182 10.36 11.86 18.32
N ALA A 183 11.08 10.75 18.19
CA ALA A 183 12.08 10.35 19.18
C ALA A 183 13.19 11.40 19.31
N ALA A 184 13.66 11.99 18.21
CA ALA A 184 14.69 13.01 18.20
C ALA A 184 14.22 14.33 18.84
N LYS A 185 12.98 14.78 18.56
CA LYS A 185 12.37 15.96 19.23
C LYS A 185 12.33 15.79 20.75
N LEU A 186 11.84 14.65 21.20
CA LEU A 186 11.77 14.34 22.62
C LEU A 186 13.18 14.26 23.24
N SER A 187 14.11 13.57 22.59
CA SER A 187 15.48 13.43 23.08
C SER A 187 16.21 14.79 23.19
N LYS A 188 16.02 15.67 22.19
CA LYS A 188 16.54 17.04 22.21
C LYS A 188 16.03 17.84 23.41
N ALA A 189 14.73 17.74 23.67
CA ALA A 189 14.08 18.48 24.74
C ALA A 189 14.50 18.01 26.14
N VAL A 190 14.68 16.69 26.35
CA VAL A 190 14.95 16.14 27.68
C VAL A 190 16.43 15.85 27.93
N GLY A 191 17.30 15.97 26.91
CA GLY A 191 18.74 15.73 27.04
C GLY A 191 19.14 14.28 27.39
N ARG A 192 18.27 13.32 27.08
CA ARG A 192 18.42 11.89 27.38
C ARG A 192 18.01 11.04 26.15
N PRO A 193 18.51 9.79 26.03
CA PRO A 193 17.99 8.89 25.01
C PRO A 193 16.49 8.64 25.21
N VAL A 194 15.69 8.77 24.15
CA VAL A 194 14.25 8.54 24.20
C VAL A 194 13.85 7.45 23.21
N LYS A 195 13.07 6.48 23.69
CA LYS A 195 12.42 5.47 22.87
C LYS A 195 10.96 5.83 22.65
N VAL A 196 10.57 5.96 21.39
CA VAL A 196 9.16 6.05 20.94
C VAL A 196 8.78 4.73 20.28
N CYS A 197 7.66 4.19 20.68
CA CYS A 197 7.08 3.00 20.07
C CYS A 197 5.60 3.25 19.86
N TRP A 198 5.15 3.18 18.60
CA TRP A 198 3.75 3.34 18.26
C TRP A 198 2.94 2.15 18.75
N THR A 199 1.72 2.40 19.13
CA THR A 199 0.74 1.36 19.44
C THR A 199 0.18 0.75 18.15
N ARG A 200 -0.50 -0.38 18.25
CA ARG A 200 -1.24 -0.96 17.12
C ARG A 200 -2.36 -0.03 16.66
N GLU A 201 -2.97 0.70 17.57
CA GLU A 201 -3.98 1.70 17.25
C GLU A 201 -3.42 2.87 16.44
N GLU A 202 -2.23 3.37 16.80
CA GLU A 202 -1.53 4.40 16.00
C GLU A 202 -1.18 3.90 14.60
N GLU A 203 -0.80 2.63 14.44
CA GLU A 203 -0.57 2.03 13.10
C GLU A 203 -1.84 2.00 12.25
N PHE A 204 -3.02 1.79 12.84
CA PHE A 204 -4.28 1.78 12.10
C PHE A 204 -4.89 3.17 11.87
N LYS A 205 -4.63 4.13 12.74
CA LYS A 205 -5.24 5.46 12.65
C LYS A 205 -4.31 6.50 12.06
N TRP A 206 -3.01 6.38 12.31
CA TRP A 206 -2.05 7.44 12.01
C TRP A 206 -1.06 7.11 10.92
N ALA A 207 -0.70 5.85 10.71
CA ALA A 207 0.15 5.44 9.61
C ALA A 207 -0.51 5.70 8.24
N TYR A 208 0.30 5.83 7.20
CA TYR A 208 -0.24 5.88 5.84
C TYR A 208 -0.67 4.49 5.37
N PHE A 209 -1.56 4.46 4.37
CA PHE A 209 -2.17 3.25 3.81
C PHE A 209 -1.69 2.97 2.39
N ARG A 210 -1.88 1.74 1.91
CA ARG A 210 -1.95 1.51 0.48
C ARG A 210 -3.10 2.34 -0.07
N PRO A 211 -2.91 3.10 -1.16
CA PRO A 211 -3.97 3.93 -1.72
C PRO A 211 -5.25 3.12 -2.05
N ALA A 212 -6.40 3.69 -1.72
CA ALA A 212 -7.64 3.30 -2.34
C ALA A 212 -7.69 3.80 -3.79
N GLY A 213 -8.60 3.28 -4.60
CA GLY A 213 -8.75 3.75 -5.97
C GLY A 213 -9.96 3.17 -6.69
N VAL A 214 -10.22 3.72 -7.83
CA VAL A 214 -11.18 3.18 -8.80
C VAL A 214 -10.44 2.83 -10.07
N VAL A 215 -10.75 1.67 -10.64
CA VAL A 215 -10.27 1.30 -11.98
C VAL A 215 -11.48 1.12 -12.87
N GLU A 216 -11.53 1.87 -13.96
CA GLU A 216 -12.54 1.74 -15.00
C GLU A 216 -11.89 1.16 -16.25
N VAL A 217 -12.49 0.09 -16.78
CA VAL A 217 -11.99 -0.62 -17.95
C VAL A 217 -13.09 -0.69 -18.99
N LYS A 218 -12.77 -0.34 -20.25
CA LYS A 218 -13.58 -0.62 -21.42
C LYS A 218 -12.74 -1.37 -22.43
N ALA A 219 -13.24 -2.47 -22.92
CA ALA A 219 -12.57 -3.25 -23.94
C ALA A 219 -13.56 -3.75 -24.99
N SER A 220 -13.07 -3.91 -26.20
CA SER A 220 -13.86 -4.49 -27.28
C SER A 220 -13.10 -5.60 -27.99
N VAL A 221 -13.86 -6.51 -28.58
CA VAL A 221 -13.33 -7.63 -29.36
C VAL A 221 -14.01 -7.67 -30.74
N SER A 222 -13.19 -7.79 -31.78
CA SER A 222 -13.58 -7.97 -33.15
C SER A 222 -12.81 -9.14 -33.75
N ASN A 223 -13.51 -10.06 -34.44
CA ASN A 223 -12.89 -11.24 -35.06
C ASN A 223 -12.05 -12.10 -34.10
N GLY A 224 -12.49 -12.22 -32.84
CA GLY A 224 -11.81 -13.00 -31.82
C GLY A 224 -10.53 -12.35 -31.25
N LYS A 225 -10.24 -11.10 -31.61
CA LYS A 225 -9.08 -10.34 -31.11
C LYS A 225 -9.52 -9.11 -30.34
N ILE A 226 -8.78 -8.77 -29.30
CA ILE A 226 -8.95 -7.53 -28.56
C ILE A 226 -8.64 -6.38 -29.52
N ASP A 227 -9.63 -5.52 -29.76
CA ASP A 227 -9.54 -4.42 -30.72
C ASP A 227 -9.29 -3.07 -30.05
N THR A 228 -9.94 -2.83 -28.90
CA THR A 228 -9.69 -1.64 -28.07
C THR A 228 -9.48 -2.00 -26.62
N TRP A 229 -8.63 -1.21 -25.96
CA TRP A 229 -8.39 -1.28 -24.53
C TRP A 229 -8.31 0.12 -23.94
N GLU A 230 -9.31 0.51 -23.15
CA GLU A 230 -9.35 1.76 -22.40
C GLU A 230 -9.28 1.43 -20.91
N PHE A 231 -8.30 1.99 -20.19
CA PHE A 231 -8.03 1.68 -18.79
C PHE A 231 -7.72 2.95 -18.01
N HIS A 232 -8.55 3.29 -17.06
CA HIS A 232 -8.41 4.45 -16.20
C HIS A 232 -8.24 4.02 -14.75
N ASN A 233 -7.09 4.34 -14.15
CA ASN A 233 -6.88 4.15 -12.73
C ASN A 233 -6.95 5.51 -12.02
N TYR A 234 -7.86 5.65 -11.10
CA TYR A 234 -8.03 6.82 -10.25
C TYR A 234 -7.42 6.53 -8.86
N ASN A 235 -6.40 7.26 -8.48
CA ASN A 235 -5.72 7.32 -7.19
C ASN A 235 -4.81 6.14 -6.83
N SER A 236 -5.09 4.89 -7.16
CA SER A 236 -4.31 3.77 -6.60
C SER A 236 -2.86 3.69 -7.10
N GLY A 237 -2.53 4.31 -8.24
CA GLY A 237 -1.17 4.45 -8.76
C GLY A 237 -0.94 3.74 -10.10
N ALA A 238 0.23 3.97 -10.71
CA ALA A 238 0.55 3.53 -12.06
C ALA A 238 1.39 2.23 -12.17
N ALA A 239 1.84 1.63 -11.06
CA ALA A 239 2.64 0.41 -11.17
C ALA A 239 1.78 -0.77 -11.68
N GLY A 240 2.26 -1.47 -12.72
CA GLY A 240 1.54 -2.57 -13.35
C GLY A 240 0.30 -2.15 -14.14
N ILE A 241 0.27 -0.90 -14.64
CA ILE A 241 -0.84 -0.38 -15.45
C ILE A 241 -0.71 -0.72 -16.94
N ASP A 242 0.52 -1.02 -17.38
CA ASP A 242 0.81 -1.29 -18.79
C ASP A 242 0.05 -2.55 -19.26
N PHE A 243 -0.59 -2.45 -20.41
CA PHE A 243 -1.32 -3.55 -21.00
C PHE A 243 -0.33 -4.53 -21.67
N PRO A 244 -0.26 -5.79 -21.23
CA PRO A 244 0.75 -6.73 -21.75
C PRO A 244 0.35 -7.40 -23.07
N TYR A 245 -0.92 -7.33 -23.44
CA TYR A 245 -1.48 -8.00 -24.61
C TYR A 245 -1.35 -7.16 -25.87
N SER A 246 -1.20 -7.80 -27.01
CA SER A 246 -0.93 -7.14 -28.30
C SER A 246 -2.18 -6.99 -29.16
N GLY A 247 -2.13 -6.03 -30.08
CA GLY A 247 -3.09 -5.86 -31.16
C GLY A 247 -4.21 -4.85 -30.90
N ALA A 248 -4.42 -4.42 -29.67
CA ALA A 248 -5.45 -3.44 -29.35
C ALA A 248 -5.00 -2.00 -29.62
N GLU A 249 -5.93 -1.12 -29.98
CA GLU A 249 -5.75 0.32 -29.83
C GLU A 249 -5.96 0.68 -28.35
N GLU A 250 -4.95 1.28 -27.71
CA GLU A 250 -4.90 1.44 -26.26
C GLU A 250 -5.10 2.90 -25.82
N HIS A 251 -5.79 3.08 -24.70
CA HIS A 251 -5.79 4.30 -23.94
C HIS A 251 -5.67 3.97 -22.44
N VAL A 252 -4.46 4.09 -21.91
CA VAL A 252 -4.16 3.76 -20.51
C VAL A 252 -3.77 5.03 -19.76
N ALA A 253 -4.44 5.33 -18.67
CA ALA A 253 -4.24 6.55 -17.90
C ALA A 253 -4.29 6.33 -16.39
N PHE A 254 -3.35 6.96 -15.68
CA PHE A 254 -3.41 7.13 -14.23
C PHE A 254 -3.81 8.55 -13.90
N HIS A 255 -4.83 8.72 -13.07
CA HIS A 255 -5.37 9.98 -12.59
C HIS A 255 -5.07 10.16 -11.10
N ARG A 256 -4.41 11.25 -10.76
CA ARG A 256 -4.17 11.60 -9.35
C ARG A 256 -5.45 12.19 -8.77
N SER A 257 -5.79 11.78 -7.56
CA SER A 257 -6.98 12.25 -6.84
C SER A 257 -6.61 12.85 -5.48
N LEU A 258 -7.52 13.61 -4.89
CA LEU A 258 -7.37 14.14 -3.54
C LEU A 258 -7.78 13.07 -2.52
N SER A 259 -6.82 12.27 -2.08
CA SER A 259 -7.06 11.24 -1.07
C SER A 259 -7.41 11.86 0.29
N PRO A 260 -8.49 11.43 0.96
CA PRO A 260 -8.83 11.91 2.30
C PRO A 260 -7.90 11.37 3.38
N LEU A 261 -7.21 10.25 3.13
CA LEU A 261 -6.26 9.65 4.06
C LEU A 261 -4.82 9.75 3.53
N ARG A 262 -3.86 9.64 4.44
CA ARG A 262 -2.45 9.50 4.10
C ARG A 262 -2.25 8.20 3.33
N GLN A 263 -1.45 8.27 2.28
CA GLN A 263 -1.19 7.12 1.43
C GLN A 263 0.28 7.06 1.02
N GLY A 264 0.76 5.84 0.75
CA GLY A 264 2.14 5.61 0.39
C GLY A 264 2.39 4.21 -0.14
N SER A 265 3.67 3.85 -0.19
CA SER A 265 4.11 2.55 -0.69
C SER A 265 3.51 1.39 0.09
N TYR A 266 3.11 0.35 -0.64
CA TYR A 266 2.67 -0.93 -0.10
C TYR A 266 3.30 -2.05 -0.93
N ARG A 267 3.48 -3.25 -0.37
CA ARG A 267 4.00 -4.42 -1.10
C ARG A 267 3.25 -4.62 -2.42
N ALA A 268 3.99 -4.76 -3.52
CA ALA A 268 3.51 -4.82 -4.90
C ALA A 268 2.91 -3.50 -5.46
N LEU A 269 2.88 -2.40 -4.68
CA LEU A 269 2.36 -1.09 -5.13
C LEU A 269 0.92 -1.19 -5.67
N SER A 270 0.61 -0.42 -6.71
CA SER A 270 -0.68 -0.47 -7.40
C SER A 270 -0.85 -1.65 -8.35
N SER A 271 0.18 -2.48 -8.57
CA SER A 271 0.03 -3.70 -9.39
C SER A 271 -1.06 -4.61 -8.86
N THR A 272 -1.30 -4.64 -7.54
CA THR A 272 -2.40 -5.39 -6.95
C THR A 272 -3.78 -4.94 -7.42
N ALA A 273 -3.96 -3.64 -7.71
CA ALA A 273 -5.20 -3.09 -8.24
C ALA A 273 -5.27 -3.23 -9.77
N ASN A 274 -4.20 -2.81 -10.46
CA ASN A 274 -4.18 -2.76 -11.92
C ASN A 274 -4.23 -4.15 -12.55
N VAL A 275 -3.43 -5.10 -12.06
CA VAL A 275 -3.45 -6.48 -12.56
C VAL A 275 -4.77 -7.17 -12.21
N PHE A 276 -5.33 -6.92 -11.02
CA PHE A 276 -6.65 -7.47 -10.66
C PHE A 276 -7.73 -7.03 -11.65
N ALA A 277 -7.86 -5.72 -11.91
CA ALA A 277 -8.86 -5.21 -12.85
C ALA A 277 -8.63 -5.71 -14.28
N MET A 278 -7.38 -5.66 -14.74
CA MET A 278 -6.99 -6.10 -16.08
C MET A 278 -7.30 -7.59 -16.29
N GLU A 279 -6.80 -8.44 -15.41
CA GLU A 279 -6.92 -9.89 -15.56
C GLU A 279 -8.34 -10.41 -15.33
N SER A 280 -9.13 -9.72 -14.49
CA SER A 280 -10.57 -9.99 -14.37
C SER A 280 -11.29 -9.69 -15.68
N THR A 281 -11.02 -8.53 -16.29
CA THR A 281 -11.62 -8.16 -17.59
C THR A 281 -11.20 -9.15 -18.69
N ILE A 282 -9.94 -9.57 -18.74
CA ILE A 282 -9.46 -10.56 -19.72
C ILE A 282 -10.14 -11.93 -19.51
N ASN A 283 -10.39 -12.35 -18.26
CA ASN A 283 -11.16 -13.55 -18.00
C ASN A 283 -12.59 -13.44 -18.52
N ASP A 284 -13.27 -12.33 -18.26
CA ASP A 284 -14.65 -12.13 -18.69
C ASP A 284 -14.76 -12.10 -20.20
N LEU A 285 -13.83 -11.45 -20.92
CA LEU A 285 -13.77 -11.49 -22.38
C LEU A 285 -13.59 -12.91 -22.91
N ALA A 286 -12.74 -13.73 -22.30
CA ALA A 286 -12.56 -15.12 -22.71
C ALA A 286 -13.85 -15.95 -22.50
N VAL A 287 -14.54 -15.74 -21.37
CA VAL A 287 -15.81 -16.40 -21.05
C VAL A 287 -16.90 -15.99 -22.03
N ASP A 288 -17.07 -14.71 -22.30
CA ASP A 288 -18.08 -14.18 -23.23
C ASP A 288 -17.88 -14.68 -24.67
N LEU A 289 -16.63 -14.94 -25.06
CA LEU A 289 -16.25 -15.56 -26.31
C LEU A 289 -16.37 -17.09 -26.31
N ASN A 290 -16.67 -17.71 -25.16
CA ASN A 290 -16.62 -19.15 -24.95
C ASN A 290 -15.25 -19.77 -25.31
N LEU A 291 -14.15 -19.03 -24.98
CA LEU A 291 -12.78 -19.46 -25.19
C LEU A 291 -12.12 -19.85 -23.85
N ASP A 292 -11.13 -20.73 -23.92
CA ASP A 292 -10.31 -21.07 -22.77
C ASP A 292 -9.48 -19.88 -22.32
N PRO A 293 -9.54 -19.43 -21.05
CA PRO A 293 -8.83 -18.24 -20.56
C PRO A 293 -7.30 -18.30 -20.70
N LEU A 294 -6.71 -19.49 -20.63
CA LEU A 294 -5.27 -19.68 -20.82
C LEU A 294 -4.91 -19.49 -22.30
N GLN A 295 -5.63 -20.17 -23.19
CA GLN A 295 -5.40 -20.08 -24.64
C GLN A 295 -5.69 -18.68 -25.16
N PHE A 296 -6.72 -18.01 -24.63
CA PHE A 296 -7.04 -16.62 -24.97
C PHE A 296 -5.85 -15.69 -24.67
N ARG A 297 -5.22 -15.84 -23.50
CA ARG A 297 -4.03 -15.05 -23.15
C ARG A 297 -2.86 -15.33 -24.09
N ILE A 298 -2.54 -16.59 -24.33
CA ILE A 298 -1.43 -16.97 -25.22
C ILE A 298 -1.62 -16.40 -26.63
N ALA A 299 -2.86 -16.42 -27.15
CA ALA A 299 -3.17 -15.90 -28.48
C ALA A 299 -3.01 -14.39 -28.62
N HIS A 300 -3.01 -13.65 -27.50
CA HIS A 300 -2.90 -12.19 -27.47
C HIS A 300 -1.55 -11.68 -26.89
N LEU A 301 -0.63 -12.55 -26.50
CA LEU A 301 0.67 -12.18 -25.96
C LEU A 301 1.77 -12.29 -27.03
N ASP A 302 2.67 -11.32 -27.04
CA ASP A 302 3.90 -11.31 -27.84
C ASP A 302 5.18 -11.39 -27.00
N LYS A 303 5.05 -11.64 -25.69
CA LYS A 303 6.14 -11.74 -24.71
C LYS A 303 6.48 -13.21 -24.41
N PRO A 304 7.51 -13.81 -25.07
CA PRO A 304 7.79 -15.24 -24.93
C PRO A 304 7.97 -15.70 -23.47
N ARG A 305 8.71 -14.94 -22.66
CA ARG A 305 8.92 -15.27 -21.23
C ARG A 305 7.63 -15.31 -20.41
N LEU A 306 6.65 -14.46 -20.71
CA LEU A 306 5.35 -14.51 -20.05
C LEU A 306 4.54 -15.72 -20.53
N ILE A 307 4.61 -16.03 -21.83
CA ILE A 307 3.96 -17.23 -22.40
C ILE A 307 4.54 -18.49 -21.76
N ASP A 308 5.87 -18.61 -21.64
CA ASP A 308 6.54 -19.75 -21.02
C ASP A 308 6.08 -19.95 -19.56
N VAL A 309 5.95 -18.85 -18.80
CA VAL A 309 5.47 -18.88 -17.41
C VAL A 309 4.02 -19.33 -17.31
N ILE A 310 3.16 -18.86 -18.22
CA ILE A 310 1.75 -19.28 -18.29
C ILE A 310 1.65 -20.76 -18.63
N GLN A 311 2.42 -21.25 -19.61
CA GLN A 311 2.42 -22.64 -20.02
C GLN A 311 2.93 -23.55 -18.88
N ALA A 312 4.05 -23.20 -18.26
CA ALA A 312 4.61 -23.96 -17.13
C ALA A 312 3.66 -24.03 -15.93
N GLY A 313 3.02 -22.90 -15.60
CA GLY A 313 2.03 -22.86 -14.53
C GLY A 313 0.76 -23.67 -14.85
N GLY A 314 0.27 -23.58 -16.08
CA GLY A 314 -0.87 -24.34 -16.56
C GLY A 314 -0.62 -25.86 -16.56
N GLU A 315 0.57 -26.29 -16.99
CA GLU A 315 1.00 -27.68 -16.92
C GLU A 315 1.04 -28.19 -15.47
N ALA A 316 1.70 -27.45 -14.59
CA ALA A 316 1.83 -27.80 -13.16
C ALA A 316 0.47 -27.80 -12.43
N PHE A 317 -0.46 -26.96 -12.85
CA PHE A 317 -1.83 -26.92 -12.33
C PHE A 317 -2.70 -28.02 -12.94
N GLU A 318 -2.30 -28.64 -14.06
CA GLU A 318 -3.09 -29.56 -14.87
C GLU A 318 -4.35 -28.89 -15.46
N TRP A 319 -4.19 -27.63 -15.91
CA TRP A 319 -5.29 -26.83 -16.45
C TRP A 319 -6.07 -27.54 -17.57
N GLY A 320 -7.39 -27.57 -17.45
CA GLY A 320 -8.30 -28.20 -18.42
C GLY A 320 -8.46 -29.72 -18.25
N LYS A 321 -7.78 -30.35 -17.28
CA LYS A 321 -7.93 -31.80 -16.99
C LYS A 321 -8.93 -32.08 -15.86
N GLU A 322 -9.37 -31.04 -15.15
CA GLU A 322 -10.25 -31.17 -14.00
C GLU A 322 -11.67 -31.56 -14.42
N LYS A 323 -12.29 -32.39 -13.60
CA LYS A 323 -13.71 -32.68 -13.73
C LYS A 323 -14.53 -31.48 -13.24
N LYS A 324 -15.42 -30.95 -14.08
CA LYS A 324 -16.36 -29.90 -13.66
C LYS A 324 -17.20 -30.39 -12.48
N GLN A 325 -17.16 -29.65 -11.38
CA GLN A 325 -17.97 -29.87 -10.18
C GLN A 325 -18.76 -28.61 -9.90
N PRO A 326 -20.05 -28.69 -9.49
CA PRO A 326 -20.92 -27.53 -9.34
C PRO A 326 -20.45 -26.50 -8.30
N ASP A 327 -19.68 -26.97 -7.31
CA ASP A 327 -19.18 -26.21 -6.17
C ASP A 327 -17.71 -25.79 -6.31
N LYS A 328 -17.05 -26.17 -7.43
CA LYS A 328 -15.64 -25.81 -7.70
C LYS A 328 -15.49 -24.89 -8.89
N GLY A 329 -14.54 -23.98 -8.76
CA GLY A 329 -14.12 -23.08 -9.82
C GLY A 329 -12.60 -23.02 -9.94
N HIS A 330 -12.15 -22.75 -11.17
CA HIS A 330 -10.74 -22.53 -11.48
C HIS A 330 -10.58 -21.14 -12.10
N GLY A 331 -9.49 -20.50 -11.76
CA GLY A 331 -9.14 -19.19 -12.29
C GLY A 331 -7.64 -19.07 -12.50
N MET A 332 -7.25 -18.17 -13.38
CA MET A 332 -5.86 -17.81 -13.58
C MET A 332 -5.70 -16.32 -13.81
N ALA A 333 -4.51 -15.83 -13.50
CA ALA A 333 -4.05 -14.49 -13.79
C ALA A 333 -2.56 -14.50 -14.11
N CYS A 334 -2.11 -13.52 -14.89
CA CYS A 334 -0.69 -13.32 -15.15
C CYS A 334 -0.31 -11.85 -15.02
N GLY A 335 0.99 -11.56 -14.96
CA GLY A 335 1.46 -10.18 -14.85
C GLY A 335 2.96 -10.04 -14.97
N THR A 336 3.38 -8.78 -15.16
CA THR A 336 4.77 -8.41 -15.25
C THR A 336 5.05 -7.22 -14.34
N VAL A 337 6.09 -7.30 -13.50
CA VAL A 337 6.53 -6.17 -12.67
C VAL A 337 8.05 -6.18 -12.57
N LYS A 338 8.67 -5.04 -12.89
CA LYS A 338 10.13 -4.83 -12.76
C LYS A 338 10.98 -5.90 -13.44
N GLY A 339 10.53 -6.40 -14.60
CA GLY A 339 11.24 -7.41 -15.39
C GLY A 339 11.04 -8.85 -14.95
N GLY A 340 10.22 -9.11 -13.93
CA GLY A 340 9.76 -10.44 -13.55
C GLY A 340 8.42 -10.76 -14.20
N PHE A 341 8.15 -12.06 -14.40
CA PHE A 341 6.94 -12.62 -15.02
C PHE A 341 6.31 -13.62 -14.07
N VAL A 342 5.01 -13.59 -13.94
CA VAL A 342 4.28 -14.48 -13.04
C VAL A 342 2.97 -14.92 -13.64
N ALA A 343 2.60 -16.18 -13.43
CA ALA A 343 1.26 -16.69 -13.66
C ALA A 343 0.81 -17.49 -12.44
N THR A 344 -0.41 -17.24 -11.99
CA THR A 344 -1.00 -17.93 -10.84
C THR A 344 -2.30 -18.58 -11.24
N PHE A 345 -2.47 -19.83 -10.84
CA PHE A 345 -3.64 -20.66 -11.04
C PHE A 345 -4.24 -21.03 -9.71
N VAL A 346 -5.55 -20.96 -9.59
CA VAL A 346 -6.24 -21.18 -8.31
C VAL A 346 -7.44 -22.11 -8.52
N GLU A 347 -7.57 -23.09 -7.63
CA GLU A 347 -8.80 -23.87 -7.45
C GLU A 347 -9.53 -23.34 -6.20
N VAL A 348 -10.80 -23.05 -6.33
CA VAL A 348 -11.68 -22.64 -5.26
C VAL A 348 -12.87 -23.56 -5.14
N GLU A 349 -13.42 -23.66 -3.93
CA GLU A 349 -14.64 -24.40 -3.63
C GLU A 349 -15.58 -23.52 -2.82
N VAL A 350 -16.85 -23.48 -3.22
CA VAL A 350 -17.89 -22.74 -2.53
C VAL A 350 -18.67 -23.71 -1.65
N GLU A 351 -18.65 -23.51 -0.36
CA GLU A 351 -19.45 -24.29 0.57
C GLU A 351 -20.93 -23.90 0.44
N ASN A 352 -21.78 -24.83 -0.04
CA ASN A 352 -23.16 -24.56 -0.41
C ASN A 352 -24.02 -23.96 0.72
N LYS A 353 -23.80 -24.36 1.97
CA LYS A 353 -24.59 -23.90 3.13
C LYS A 353 -24.17 -22.52 3.62
N SER A 354 -22.88 -22.28 3.77
CA SER A 354 -22.33 -21.04 4.32
C SER A 354 -21.99 -20.00 3.27
N ARG A 355 -21.99 -20.38 1.99
CA ARG A 355 -21.46 -19.62 0.85
C ARG A 355 -19.99 -19.18 1.04
N LYS A 356 -19.27 -19.86 1.92
CA LYS A 356 -17.87 -19.59 2.16
C LYS A 356 -17.02 -20.07 0.99
N LEU A 357 -16.17 -19.19 0.49
CA LEU A 357 -15.18 -19.51 -0.53
C LEU A 357 -13.94 -20.08 0.17
N ASN A 358 -13.54 -21.28 -0.22
CA ASN A 358 -12.32 -21.94 0.26
C ASN A 358 -11.33 -22.06 -0.90
N VAL A 359 -10.11 -21.55 -0.72
CA VAL A 359 -9.02 -21.79 -1.67
C VAL A 359 -8.47 -23.19 -1.41
N ARG A 360 -8.53 -24.07 -2.40
CA ARG A 360 -8.10 -25.48 -2.29
C ARG A 360 -6.69 -25.71 -2.79
N ARG A 361 -6.32 -25.05 -3.90
CA ARG A 361 -5.01 -25.20 -4.51
C ARG A 361 -4.58 -23.88 -5.14
N VAL A 362 -3.30 -23.56 -5.01
CA VAL A 362 -2.65 -22.46 -5.70
C VAL A 362 -1.37 -22.98 -6.35
N VAL A 363 -1.19 -22.71 -7.61
CA VAL A 363 0.06 -22.95 -8.34
C VAL A 363 0.53 -21.64 -8.92
N THR A 364 1.76 -21.25 -8.61
CA THR A 364 2.38 -20.03 -9.14
C THR A 364 3.66 -20.39 -9.88
N ALA A 365 3.73 -20.08 -11.15
CA ALA A 365 4.93 -20.08 -11.96
C ALA A 365 5.52 -18.66 -11.97
N PHE A 366 6.84 -18.58 -11.76
CA PHE A 366 7.53 -17.30 -11.63
C PHE A 366 8.88 -17.33 -12.34
N GLU A 367 9.17 -16.30 -13.11
CA GLU A 367 10.45 -16.10 -13.77
C GLU A 367 10.98 -14.70 -13.44
N CYS A 368 12.15 -14.62 -12.81
CA CYS A 368 12.79 -13.38 -12.37
C CYS A 368 14.23 -13.21 -12.93
N GLY A 369 14.61 -14.01 -13.90
CA GLY A 369 15.98 -14.07 -14.43
C GLY A 369 16.89 -14.99 -13.61
N VAL A 370 18.17 -14.69 -13.58
CA VAL A 370 19.18 -15.50 -12.88
C VAL A 370 19.06 -15.28 -11.35
N PHE A 371 18.94 -16.33 -10.59
CA PHE A 371 19.02 -16.31 -9.13
C PHE A 371 20.34 -16.89 -8.63
N THR A 372 20.85 -16.32 -7.54
CA THR A 372 22.18 -16.66 -7.01
C THR A 372 22.18 -17.90 -6.14
N THR A 373 21.04 -18.37 -5.63
CA THR A 373 20.89 -19.60 -4.84
C THR A 373 19.53 -20.25 -5.06
N SER A 374 19.51 -21.54 -5.37
CA SER A 374 18.29 -22.34 -5.53
C SER A 374 17.60 -22.73 -4.21
N THR A 375 18.21 -22.41 -3.07
CA THR A 375 17.78 -22.86 -1.72
C THR A 375 16.93 -21.82 -0.95
N VAL A 376 16.62 -20.67 -1.54
CA VAL A 376 15.93 -19.54 -0.86
C VAL A 376 14.59 -19.17 -1.51
N LEU A 377 14.04 -20.07 -2.30
CA LEU A 377 12.67 -19.91 -2.86
C LEU A 377 11.69 -20.85 -2.18
#